data_0af55ab03448e506ce23e5f2e5a02b2c
#
_entry.id   0af55ab03448e506ce23e5f2e5a02b2c
#
_cell.length_a   1.000
_cell.length_b   1.000
_cell.length_c   1.000
_cell.angle_alpha   90.00
_cell.angle_beta   90.00
_cell.angle_gamma   90.00
#
_symmetry.space_group_name_H-M   'P 1'
#
loop_
_entity.id
_entity.type
_entity.pdbx_description
1 polymer ?
#
loop_
_entity_poly.entity_id
_entity_poly.type
_entity_poly.pdbx_seq_one_letter_code
_entity_poly.pdbx_strand_id
1 'polypeptide(L)'
;MQHANSYMAEKKHTTTSGISIKEVYTTAKSSTELPGEFPFTRGIQKDMYRGKTWTMRQYAGFSTAEESNKRYHYLLAQGTMGLSVAFDLPTQIGYDSDHEMAEGEVGKVGVAIDSLCDMEILFDGIDLQKITTSMTINATAAILLSMYIAVAKKQGADLKQISGTIQNDILKEYAARGTYIYPPKPSMRLVTDVFEFCSQEVPKWNTISISGYHIREAGSTAVQELAFTLANGKAYLQAALAKGLDINIFAKRLSFFFNCHNNFFEEIAKFRAARRMWAHITKELGATDSGAQKLRFHTQTGGSTLTAQQPLNNVVRVGQQALAAVLGGTQSLHTNGYDEALSLPTEAAAKIALRTQQIIAFESGVTDTVDPLAGSYFVESLTDEVEAAAWKYIETIDAMGGSVNAIESGYMQQEIGDAAYRYQLELEQGDRILIGVNAFTQEEQATGEVFRVDDSIRVVQIEKLQKLKAERNTQNVDKALVELARVAAGTENLVPYILAAVESYASLGEIADVLRKEFGEY
;
A
#
# COMPACT_ATOMS: atom_id res chain seq x y z
N MET A 1 33.43 -22.68 9.18
CA MET A 1 32.62 -23.88 9.43
C MET A 1 32.42 -24.19 10.92
N GLN A 2 33.35 -23.89 11.83
CA GLN A 2 33.18 -24.14 13.27
C GLN A 2 32.09 -23.25 13.95
N HIS A 3 31.84 -22.02 13.49
CA HIS A 3 30.80 -21.19 14.04
C HIS A 3 29.36 -21.57 13.62
N ALA A 4 29.19 -22.23 12.49
CA ALA A 4 27.86 -22.64 12.04
C ALA A 4 27.27 -23.80 12.87
N ASN A 5 28.13 -24.69 13.43
CA ASN A 5 27.67 -25.84 14.20
C ASN A 5 27.26 -25.48 15.66
N SER A 6 27.76 -24.40 16.23
CA SER A 6 27.38 -24.00 17.60
C SER A 6 25.99 -23.35 17.67
N TYR A 7 25.46 -22.83 16.54
CA TYR A 7 24.14 -22.22 16.46
C TYR A 7 22.98 -23.21 16.32
N MET A 8 23.25 -24.51 16.16
CA MET A 8 22.22 -25.53 15.92
C MET A 8 21.74 -26.28 17.19
N ALA A 9 22.34 -26.01 18.35
CA ALA A 9 21.99 -26.70 19.58
C ALA A 9 20.77 -26.04 20.26
N GLU A 10 19.64 -26.73 20.31
CA GLU A 10 18.40 -26.42 21.08
C GLU A 10 17.54 -25.23 20.62
N LYS A 11 17.55 -24.87 19.34
CA LYS A 11 16.69 -23.80 18.85
C LYS A 11 15.22 -24.27 18.77
N LYS A 12 14.30 -23.59 19.47
CA LYS A 12 12.86 -23.72 19.23
C LYS A 12 12.58 -23.28 17.78
N HIS A 13 12.08 -24.19 16.96
CA HIS A 13 11.70 -23.89 15.60
C HIS A 13 10.33 -23.19 15.60
N THR A 14 10.31 -21.88 15.36
CA THR A 14 9.10 -21.07 15.28
C THR A 14 9.13 -20.17 14.03
N THR A 15 7.95 -19.78 13.55
CA THR A 15 7.82 -18.71 12.54
C THR A 15 8.16 -17.36 13.16
N THR A 16 8.18 -16.28 12.36
CA THR A 16 8.35 -14.90 12.85
C THR A 16 7.19 -14.42 13.71
N SER A 17 6.01 -15.04 13.55
CA SER A 17 4.82 -14.81 14.38
C SER A 17 4.76 -15.69 15.64
N GLY A 18 5.85 -16.44 15.96
CA GLY A 18 5.92 -17.29 17.14
C GLY A 18 5.16 -18.62 17.04
N ILE A 19 4.66 -19.00 15.86
CA ILE A 19 3.99 -20.29 15.64
C ILE A 19 5.04 -21.39 15.69
N SER A 20 4.84 -22.39 16.56
CA SER A 20 5.76 -23.53 16.70
C SER A 20 5.71 -24.45 15.47
N ILE A 21 6.89 -24.77 14.93
CA ILE A 21 7.03 -25.64 13.78
C ILE A 21 7.41 -27.04 14.26
N LYS A 22 6.63 -28.04 13.87
CA LYS A 22 6.92 -29.45 14.15
C LYS A 22 8.04 -29.94 13.24
N GLU A 23 8.82 -30.90 13.71
CA GLU A 23 9.87 -31.55 12.92
C GLU A 23 9.31 -32.19 11.64
N VAL A 24 8.14 -32.83 11.73
CA VAL A 24 7.44 -33.45 10.60
C VAL A 24 5.95 -33.25 10.71
N TYR A 25 5.31 -32.92 9.60
CA TYR A 25 3.86 -32.85 9.43
C TYR A 25 3.40 -34.08 8.65
N THR A 26 2.55 -34.90 9.24
CA THR A 26 2.13 -36.19 8.66
C THR A 26 0.69 -36.21 8.18
N THR A 27 -0.07 -35.19 8.53
CA THR A 27 -1.48 -35.02 8.17
C THR A 27 -1.82 -33.57 7.88
N ALA A 28 -2.68 -33.33 6.89
CA ALA A 28 -3.39 -32.06 6.68
C ALA A 28 -4.88 -32.35 6.54
N LYS A 29 -5.72 -31.35 6.82
CA LYS A 29 -7.12 -31.43 6.42
C LYS A 29 -7.18 -31.57 4.90
N SER A 30 -7.84 -32.61 4.40
CA SER A 30 -8.11 -32.70 2.97
C SER A 30 -9.10 -31.58 2.61
N SER A 31 -8.67 -30.64 1.80
CA SER A 31 -9.54 -29.61 1.25
C SER A 31 -10.01 -30.02 -0.13
N THR A 32 -11.31 -29.98 -0.37
CA THR A 32 -11.94 -30.10 -1.69
C THR A 32 -12.04 -28.75 -2.40
N GLU A 33 -11.49 -27.71 -1.81
CA GLU A 33 -11.54 -26.34 -2.34
C GLU A 33 -10.86 -26.22 -3.71
N LEU A 34 -11.52 -25.53 -4.63
CA LEU A 34 -10.99 -25.25 -5.96
C LEU A 34 -10.58 -23.77 -6.09
N PRO A 35 -9.55 -23.46 -6.91
CA PRO A 35 -9.21 -22.09 -7.23
C PRO A 35 -10.39 -21.34 -7.88
N GLY A 36 -10.59 -20.08 -7.49
CA GLY A 36 -11.69 -19.25 -8.00
C GLY A 36 -13.02 -19.43 -7.31
N GLU A 37 -13.14 -20.40 -6.39
CA GLU A 37 -14.35 -20.69 -5.63
C GLU A 37 -14.19 -20.28 -4.15
N PHE A 38 -15.32 -19.92 -3.51
CA PHE A 38 -15.34 -19.59 -2.08
C PHE A 38 -14.78 -20.76 -1.24
N PRO A 39 -13.90 -20.51 -0.27
CA PRO A 39 -13.47 -19.23 0.27
C PRO A 39 -12.17 -18.66 -0.36
N PHE A 40 -11.81 -19.04 -1.57
CA PHE A 40 -10.68 -18.55 -2.36
C PHE A 40 -9.29 -18.83 -1.78
N THR A 41 -9.14 -19.75 -0.87
CA THR A 41 -7.86 -20.10 -0.25
C THR A 41 -6.78 -20.37 -1.31
N ARG A 42 -7.14 -21.08 -2.37
CA ARG A 42 -6.25 -21.52 -3.45
C ARG A 42 -6.08 -20.52 -4.61
N GLY A 43 -6.72 -19.36 -4.53
CA GLY A 43 -6.64 -18.29 -5.52
C GLY A 43 -7.99 -17.68 -5.86
N ILE A 44 -7.99 -16.42 -6.29
CA ILE A 44 -9.24 -15.67 -6.59
C ILE A 44 -9.79 -15.94 -7.98
N GLN A 45 -9.01 -16.58 -8.86
CA GLN A 45 -9.40 -16.96 -10.22
C GLN A 45 -9.13 -18.46 -10.43
N LYS A 46 -9.90 -19.07 -11.32
CA LYS A 46 -9.80 -20.51 -11.61
C LYS A 46 -8.45 -20.89 -12.21
N ASP A 47 -7.89 -20.03 -13.02
CA ASP A 47 -6.68 -20.25 -13.81
C ASP A 47 -5.46 -19.43 -13.32
N MET A 48 -5.67 -18.47 -12.43
CA MET A 48 -4.62 -17.61 -11.86
C MET A 48 -3.60 -17.16 -12.93
N TYR A 49 -2.31 -17.46 -12.74
CA TYR A 49 -1.24 -17.01 -13.66
C TYR A 49 -1.20 -17.75 -15.00
N ARG A 50 -1.89 -18.88 -15.15
CA ARG A 50 -2.07 -19.53 -16.46
C ARG A 50 -2.92 -18.66 -17.41
N GLY A 51 -3.89 -17.92 -16.86
CA GLY A 51 -4.70 -16.96 -17.62
C GLY A 51 -4.01 -15.63 -17.80
N LYS A 52 -3.48 -15.07 -16.70
CA LYS A 52 -2.78 -13.78 -16.70
C LYS A 52 -1.79 -13.72 -15.56
N THR A 53 -0.53 -13.44 -15.85
CA THR A 53 0.51 -13.16 -14.86
C THR A 53 0.15 -11.93 -14.03
N TRP A 54 0.79 -11.80 -12.86
CA TRP A 54 0.68 -10.59 -12.04
C TRP A 54 1.18 -9.36 -12.79
N THR A 55 0.65 -8.20 -12.44
CA THR A 55 1.15 -6.93 -12.98
C THR A 55 2.49 -6.60 -12.32
N MET A 56 3.55 -6.54 -13.10
CA MET A 56 4.86 -6.09 -12.65
C MET A 56 4.84 -4.58 -12.51
N ARG A 57 5.10 -4.07 -11.30
CA ARG A 57 5.09 -2.65 -11.00
C ARG A 57 6.47 -2.19 -10.55
N GLN A 58 6.80 -0.95 -10.90
CA GLN A 58 7.91 -0.19 -10.36
C GLN A 58 7.36 1.16 -9.88
N TYR A 59 7.68 1.57 -8.66
CA TYR A 59 7.38 2.91 -8.21
C TYR A 59 8.17 3.92 -9.03
N ALA A 60 7.48 4.94 -9.51
CA ALA A 60 8.08 6.05 -10.22
C ALA A 60 7.38 7.35 -9.77
N GLY A 61 8.16 8.34 -9.48
CA GLY A 61 7.74 9.65 -9.01
C GLY A 61 8.81 10.20 -8.07
N PHE A 62 9.41 11.28 -8.46
CA PHE A 62 10.42 11.98 -7.68
C PHE A 62 10.51 13.43 -8.18
N SER A 63 10.99 14.33 -7.33
CA SER A 63 11.31 15.69 -7.71
C SER A 63 10.09 16.50 -8.18
N THR A 64 10.10 17.04 -9.38
CA THR A 64 9.04 17.88 -9.94
C THR A 64 8.06 17.09 -10.83
N ALA A 65 6.90 17.69 -11.11
CA ALA A 65 5.91 17.12 -12.02
C ALA A 65 6.46 16.92 -13.44
N GLU A 66 7.32 17.84 -13.91
CA GLU A 66 7.96 17.79 -15.23
C GLU A 66 8.94 16.62 -15.36
N GLU A 67 9.77 16.39 -14.33
CA GLU A 67 10.72 15.27 -14.33
C GLU A 67 9.99 13.93 -14.24
N SER A 68 8.98 13.86 -13.39
CA SER A 68 8.13 12.68 -13.27
C SER A 68 7.36 12.39 -14.57
N ASN A 69 6.86 13.41 -15.27
CA ASN A 69 6.20 13.26 -16.56
C ASN A 69 7.15 12.67 -17.62
N LYS A 70 8.38 13.18 -17.74
CA LYS A 70 9.40 12.63 -18.63
C LYS A 70 9.66 11.14 -18.32
N ARG A 71 9.75 10.80 -17.05
CA ARG A 71 9.94 9.41 -16.61
C ARG A 71 8.74 8.53 -16.99
N TYR A 72 7.53 9.03 -16.85
CA TYR A 72 6.31 8.31 -17.24
C TYR A 72 6.26 8.05 -18.74
N HIS A 73 6.56 9.03 -19.57
CA HIS A 73 6.68 8.83 -21.04
C HIS A 73 7.72 7.77 -21.39
N TYR A 74 8.88 7.79 -20.74
CA TYR A 74 9.89 6.75 -20.91
C TYR A 74 9.36 5.36 -20.55
N LEU A 75 8.73 5.20 -19.39
CA LEU A 75 8.19 3.91 -18.95
C LEU A 75 7.09 3.39 -19.89
N LEU A 76 6.19 4.26 -20.35
CA LEU A 76 5.14 3.91 -21.31
C LEU A 76 5.74 3.48 -22.65
N ALA A 77 6.79 4.14 -23.13
CA ALA A 77 7.52 3.74 -24.34
C ALA A 77 8.22 2.37 -24.17
N GLN A 78 8.57 1.96 -22.96
CA GLN A 78 9.10 0.62 -22.64
C GLN A 78 8.01 -0.46 -22.49
N GLY A 79 6.74 -0.13 -22.76
CA GLY A 79 5.61 -1.07 -22.73
C GLY A 79 4.91 -1.20 -21.36
N THR A 80 5.17 -0.31 -20.43
CA THR A 80 4.43 -0.25 -19.17
C THR A 80 2.99 0.21 -19.43
N MET A 81 1.98 -0.49 -18.90
CA MET A 81 0.56 -0.16 -19.05
C MET A 81 -0.05 0.46 -17.79
N GLY A 82 0.72 0.69 -16.76
CA GLY A 82 0.26 1.25 -15.49
C GLY A 82 1.34 2.09 -14.82
N LEU A 83 0.96 3.27 -14.39
CA LEU A 83 1.82 4.19 -13.66
C LEU A 83 1.57 4.06 -12.15
N SER A 84 2.62 4.29 -11.36
CA SER A 84 2.53 4.40 -9.90
C SER A 84 3.11 5.73 -9.47
N VAL A 85 2.28 6.56 -8.85
CA VAL A 85 2.66 7.90 -8.39
C VAL A 85 2.95 7.84 -6.89
N ALA A 86 4.18 8.21 -6.52
CA ALA A 86 4.55 8.52 -5.14
C ALA A 86 4.57 10.04 -4.98
N PHE A 87 3.97 10.54 -3.91
CA PHE A 87 3.92 11.98 -3.58
C PHE A 87 4.88 12.28 -2.45
N ASP A 88 5.41 13.49 -2.43
CA ASP A 88 6.28 13.94 -1.35
C ASP A 88 5.53 14.12 -0.02
N LEU A 89 6.26 14.30 1.06
CA LEU A 89 5.67 14.39 2.40
C LEU A 89 4.73 15.60 2.54
N PRO A 90 5.06 16.83 2.09
CA PRO A 90 4.12 17.95 2.16
C PRO A 90 2.78 17.65 1.47
N THR A 91 2.81 17.09 0.27
CA THR A 91 1.59 16.66 -0.44
C THR A 91 0.79 15.64 0.37
N GLN A 92 1.46 14.69 1.06
CA GLN A 92 0.79 13.66 1.86
C GLN A 92 0.08 14.22 3.10
N ILE A 93 0.66 15.25 3.74
CA ILE A 93 0.13 15.87 4.96
C ILE A 93 -0.61 17.18 4.71
N GLY A 94 -0.88 17.51 3.44
CA GLY A 94 -1.76 18.62 3.03
C GLY A 94 -1.17 20.01 3.28
N TYR A 95 0.12 20.18 3.03
CA TYR A 95 0.78 21.49 3.01
C TYR A 95 1.30 21.83 1.63
N ASP A 96 1.12 23.08 1.24
CA ASP A 96 1.74 23.64 0.04
C ASP A 96 3.27 23.76 0.23
N SER A 97 4.02 23.78 -0.88
CA SER A 97 5.49 23.85 -0.86
C SER A 97 6.05 25.13 -0.21
N ASP A 98 5.26 26.20 -0.12
CA ASP A 98 5.62 27.47 0.54
C ASP A 98 5.44 27.43 2.07
N HIS A 99 4.76 26.42 2.60
CA HIS A 99 4.54 26.27 4.03
C HIS A 99 5.84 25.94 4.78
N GLU A 100 5.97 26.38 6.04
CA GLU A 100 7.15 26.13 6.87
C GLU A 100 7.41 24.63 7.10
N MET A 101 6.36 23.83 7.29
CA MET A 101 6.46 22.37 7.48
C MET A 101 6.89 21.61 6.21
N ALA A 102 6.93 22.25 5.06
CA ALA A 102 7.42 21.65 3.81
C ALA A 102 8.93 21.81 3.63
N GLU A 103 9.60 22.60 4.49
CA GLU A 103 11.03 22.88 4.36
C GLU A 103 11.86 21.58 4.43
N GLY A 104 12.71 21.41 3.42
CA GLY A 104 13.60 20.27 3.33
C GLY A 104 12.92 18.94 2.88
N GLU A 105 11.61 18.91 2.59
CA GLU A 105 10.87 17.69 2.21
C GLU A 105 10.26 17.75 0.81
N VAL A 106 10.19 18.93 0.17
CA VAL A 106 9.61 19.09 -1.17
C VAL A 106 10.36 18.26 -2.21
N GLY A 107 9.66 17.37 -2.89
CA GLY A 107 10.19 16.53 -3.98
C GLY A 107 11.12 15.39 -3.55
N LYS A 108 11.38 15.15 -2.25
CA LYS A 108 12.40 14.18 -1.78
C LYS A 108 12.06 12.72 -2.00
N VAL A 109 10.86 12.31 -1.60
CA VAL A 109 10.43 10.89 -1.61
C VAL A 109 9.29 10.64 -2.59
N GLY A 110 8.96 11.63 -3.36
CA GLY A 110 7.86 11.60 -4.32
C GLY A 110 7.74 12.95 -5.04
N VAL A 111 6.75 13.07 -5.91
CA VAL A 111 6.49 14.30 -6.67
C VAL A 111 5.72 15.30 -5.80
N ALA A 112 6.16 16.57 -5.84
CA ALA A 112 5.47 17.68 -5.20
C ALA A 112 4.25 18.10 -6.06
N ILE A 113 3.07 18.17 -5.43
CA ILE A 113 1.80 18.59 -6.07
C ILE A 113 1.12 19.59 -5.16
N ASP A 114 1.19 20.87 -5.52
CA ASP A 114 0.50 21.94 -4.80
C ASP A 114 -0.90 22.23 -5.37
N SER A 115 -1.11 21.92 -6.65
CA SER A 115 -2.35 22.30 -7.34
C SER A 115 -2.69 21.43 -8.54
N LEU A 116 -3.85 21.72 -9.14
CA LEU A 116 -4.26 21.11 -10.41
C LEU A 116 -3.24 21.36 -11.53
N CYS A 117 -2.52 22.49 -11.55
CA CYS A 117 -1.50 22.79 -12.54
C CYS A 117 -0.36 21.74 -12.52
N ASP A 118 0.11 21.34 -11.33
CA ASP A 118 1.16 20.32 -11.22
C ASP A 118 0.65 18.96 -11.71
N MET A 119 -0.61 18.63 -11.42
CA MET A 119 -1.21 17.39 -11.89
C MET A 119 -1.42 17.39 -13.41
N GLU A 120 -1.75 18.52 -14.01
CA GLU A 120 -1.81 18.71 -15.46
C GLU A 120 -0.46 18.47 -16.11
N ILE A 121 0.61 19.04 -15.54
CA ILE A 121 2.00 18.82 -16.01
C ILE A 121 2.39 17.35 -15.85
N LEU A 122 2.07 16.74 -14.72
CA LEU A 122 2.42 15.35 -14.43
C LEU A 122 1.86 14.37 -15.46
N PHE A 123 0.65 14.63 -15.97
CA PHE A 123 -0.03 13.78 -16.95
C PHE A 123 -0.12 14.40 -18.35
N ASP A 124 0.69 15.43 -18.63
CA ASP A 124 0.71 16.03 -19.96
C ASP A 124 1.09 15.01 -21.03
N GLY A 125 0.32 14.97 -22.13
CA GLY A 125 0.50 14.04 -23.24
C GLY A 125 0.19 12.56 -22.93
N ILE A 126 -0.35 12.23 -21.74
CA ILE A 126 -0.70 10.87 -21.33
C ILE A 126 -2.22 10.69 -21.36
N ASP A 127 -2.73 9.78 -22.19
CA ASP A 127 -4.14 9.45 -22.30
C ASP A 127 -4.61 8.60 -21.10
N LEU A 128 -5.35 9.22 -20.17
CA LEU A 128 -5.79 8.59 -18.94
C LEU A 128 -6.83 7.48 -19.11
N GLN A 129 -7.43 7.33 -20.30
CA GLN A 129 -8.33 6.21 -20.60
C GLN A 129 -7.58 4.94 -21.00
N LYS A 130 -6.33 5.07 -21.46
CA LYS A 130 -5.52 3.94 -21.96
C LYS A 130 -4.59 3.34 -20.92
N ILE A 131 -4.37 4.04 -19.82
CA ILE A 131 -3.47 3.59 -18.75
C ILE A 131 -4.24 3.33 -17.45
N THR A 132 -3.59 2.63 -16.54
CA THR A 132 -4.04 2.55 -15.15
C THR A 132 -3.07 3.31 -14.26
N THR A 133 -3.61 4.15 -13.38
CA THR A 133 -2.77 4.93 -12.45
C THR A 133 -3.00 4.47 -11.01
N SER A 134 -1.92 4.21 -10.29
CA SER A 134 -1.94 3.95 -8.84
C SER A 134 -1.34 5.14 -8.11
N MET A 135 -2.05 5.69 -7.13
CA MET A 135 -1.61 6.83 -6.32
C MET A 135 -1.45 6.40 -4.86
N THR A 136 -0.21 6.52 -4.34
CA THR A 136 0.10 6.21 -2.95
C THR A 136 -0.11 7.46 -2.11
N ILE A 137 -1.36 7.67 -1.71
CA ILE A 137 -1.80 8.86 -0.96
C ILE A 137 -2.97 8.50 -0.05
N ASN A 138 -3.04 9.07 1.15
CA ASN A 138 -4.00 8.69 2.20
C ASN A 138 -4.78 9.91 2.74
N ALA A 139 -4.21 10.72 3.61
CA ALA A 139 -4.94 11.84 4.22
C ALA A 139 -5.51 12.84 3.20
N THR A 140 -4.76 13.12 2.14
CA THR A 140 -5.15 14.02 1.03
C THR A 140 -5.71 13.27 -0.19
N ALA A 141 -6.05 11.99 -0.04
CA ALA A 141 -6.49 11.13 -1.14
C ALA A 141 -7.66 11.71 -1.94
N ALA A 142 -8.68 12.25 -1.26
CA ALA A 142 -9.85 12.84 -1.92
C ALA A 142 -9.47 14.06 -2.78
N ILE A 143 -8.47 14.84 -2.36
CA ILE A 143 -7.99 16.02 -3.09
C ILE A 143 -7.22 15.59 -4.34
N LEU A 144 -6.26 14.67 -4.20
CA LEU A 144 -5.45 14.18 -5.33
C LEU A 144 -6.28 13.40 -6.36
N LEU A 145 -7.28 12.64 -5.90
CA LEU A 145 -8.24 11.98 -6.79
C LEU A 145 -9.06 13.02 -7.56
N SER A 146 -9.51 14.09 -6.90
CA SER A 146 -10.24 15.18 -7.54
C SER A 146 -9.38 15.89 -8.59
N MET A 147 -8.09 16.12 -8.31
CA MET A 147 -7.14 16.67 -9.30
C MET A 147 -6.99 15.73 -10.51
N TYR A 148 -6.85 14.43 -10.29
CA TYR A 148 -6.76 13.44 -11.38
C TYR A 148 -8.03 13.42 -12.23
N ILE A 149 -9.20 13.47 -11.61
CA ILE A 149 -10.50 13.54 -12.31
C ILE A 149 -10.62 14.85 -13.11
N ALA A 150 -10.18 15.98 -12.55
CA ALA A 150 -10.18 17.27 -13.25
C ALA A 150 -9.28 17.24 -14.50
N VAL A 151 -8.08 16.63 -14.42
CA VAL A 151 -7.21 16.40 -15.59
C VAL A 151 -7.92 15.53 -16.63
N ALA A 152 -8.53 14.41 -16.22
CA ALA A 152 -9.27 13.54 -17.11
C ALA A 152 -10.43 14.26 -17.84
N LYS A 153 -11.19 15.10 -17.11
CA LYS A 153 -12.24 15.96 -17.69
C LYS A 153 -11.69 16.94 -18.72
N LYS A 154 -10.55 17.57 -18.45
CA LYS A 154 -9.89 18.51 -19.38
C LYS A 154 -9.37 17.80 -20.63
N GLN A 155 -8.94 16.55 -20.51
CA GLN A 155 -8.58 15.72 -21.66
C GLN A 155 -9.79 15.23 -22.49
N GLY A 156 -11.03 15.50 -22.04
CA GLY A 156 -12.24 14.99 -22.65
C GLY A 156 -12.46 13.49 -22.43
N ALA A 157 -11.84 12.90 -21.41
CA ALA A 157 -11.96 11.50 -21.11
C ALA A 157 -13.35 11.16 -20.55
N ASP A 158 -13.87 9.98 -20.95
CA ASP A 158 -15.05 9.40 -20.31
C ASP A 158 -14.66 8.88 -18.91
N LEU A 159 -15.18 9.52 -17.85
CA LEU A 159 -14.90 9.15 -16.48
C LEU A 159 -15.30 7.71 -16.15
N LYS A 160 -16.28 7.13 -16.89
CA LYS A 160 -16.67 5.72 -16.75
C LYS A 160 -15.60 4.76 -17.28
N GLN A 161 -14.61 5.24 -18.05
CA GLN A 161 -13.54 4.43 -18.65
C GLN A 161 -12.21 4.56 -17.91
N ILE A 162 -11.95 5.68 -17.21
CA ILE A 162 -10.71 5.83 -16.46
C ILE A 162 -10.62 4.78 -15.35
N SER A 163 -9.43 4.24 -15.14
CA SER A 163 -9.18 3.18 -14.17
C SER A 163 -7.88 3.38 -13.42
N GLY A 164 -7.88 3.01 -12.17
CA GLY A 164 -6.71 3.18 -11.31
C GLY A 164 -6.99 2.72 -9.90
N THR A 165 -6.13 3.12 -9.01
CA THR A 165 -6.25 2.85 -7.57
C THR A 165 -5.76 4.06 -6.79
N ILE A 166 -6.52 4.51 -5.80
CA ILE A 166 -6.03 5.41 -4.77
C ILE A 166 -5.87 4.63 -3.47
N GLN A 167 -4.75 4.83 -2.75
CA GLN A 167 -4.51 4.04 -1.54
C GLN A 167 -5.55 4.32 -0.46
N ASN A 168 -5.78 5.59 -0.10
CA ASN A 168 -6.91 6.05 0.71
C ASN A 168 -7.15 5.23 2.00
N ASP A 169 -6.11 4.63 2.55
CA ASP A 169 -6.14 3.83 3.77
C ASP A 169 -5.63 4.66 4.95
N ILE A 170 -6.54 5.33 5.64
CA ILE A 170 -6.16 6.22 6.72
C ILE A 170 -5.88 5.49 8.05
N LEU A 171 -6.55 4.36 8.31
CA LEU A 171 -6.39 3.64 9.58
C LEU A 171 -4.96 3.13 9.78
N LYS A 172 -4.29 2.67 8.72
CA LYS A 172 -2.88 2.26 8.83
C LYS A 172 -1.93 3.44 9.09
N GLU A 173 -2.31 4.66 8.72
CA GLU A 173 -1.52 5.85 9.03
C GLU A 173 -1.48 6.10 10.54
N TYR A 174 -2.62 5.98 11.22
CA TYR A 174 -2.66 6.09 12.68
C TYR A 174 -1.95 4.92 13.38
N ALA A 175 -2.06 3.72 12.81
CA ALA A 175 -1.50 2.52 13.43
C ALA A 175 0.04 2.42 13.31
N ALA A 176 0.62 2.87 12.17
CA ALA A 176 2.00 2.51 11.85
C ALA A 176 2.85 3.56 11.13
N ARG A 177 2.25 4.52 10.37
CA ARG A 177 3.04 5.38 9.46
C ARG A 177 3.13 6.84 9.87
N GLY A 178 2.05 7.42 10.43
CA GLY A 178 2.05 8.77 10.98
C GLY A 178 1.76 9.91 10.00
N THR A 179 1.38 9.64 8.73
CA THR A 179 1.02 10.69 7.76
C THR A 179 -0.49 10.93 7.69
N TYR A 180 -1.09 11.24 8.82
CA TYR A 180 -2.49 11.65 8.97
C TYR A 180 -2.60 13.16 9.19
N ILE A 181 -3.80 13.70 9.04
CA ILE A 181 -4.11 15.13 9.29
C ILE A 181 -5.26 15.23 10.29
N TYR A 182 -6.42 14.69 9.95
CA TYR A 182 -7.66 14.84 10.71
C TYR A 182 -7.85 13.70 11.70
N PRO A 183 -8.73 13.85 12.73
CA PRO A 183 -9.10 12.75 13.61
C PRO A 183 -9.71 11.57 12.86
N PRO A 184 -9.68 10.35 13.44
CA PRO A 184 -10.15 9.12 12.75
C PRO A 184 -11.57 9.22 12.19
N LYS A 185 -12.51 9.78 12.94
CA LYS A 185 -13.93 9.83 12.53
C LYS A 185 -14.18 10.67 11.26
N PRO A 186 -13.74 11.94 11.14
CA PRO A 186 -13.87 12.68 9.89
C PRO A 186 -13.01 12.09 8.76
N SER A 187 -11.86 11.47 9.06
CA SER A 187 -11.07 10.76 8.06
C SER A 187 -11.83 9.58 7.47
N MET A 188 -12.54 8.80 8.28
CA MET A 188 -13.41 7.71 7.81
C MET A 188 -14.56 8.21 6.94
N ARG A 189 -15.09 9.43 7.22
CA ARG A 189 -16.08 10.08 6.35
C ARG A 189 -15.50 10.36 4.96
N LEU A 190 -14.29 10.96 4.89
CA LEU A 190 -13.63 11.22 3.60
C LEU A 190 -13.43 9.93 2.79
N VAL A 191 -13.00 8.82 3.44
CA VAL A 191 -12.84 7.53 2.77
C VAL A 191 -14.16 7.03 2.19
N THR A 192 -15.23 7.04 2.97
CA THR A 192 -16.55 6.56 2.51
C THR A 192 -17.20 7.49 1.49
N ASP A 193 -16.92 8.80 1.52
CA ASP A 193 -17.32 9.77 0.49
C ASP A 193 -16.68 9.45 -0.85
N VAL A 194 -15.39 9.05 -0.85
CA VAL A 194 -14.70 8.57 -2.06
C VAL A 194 -15.37 7.28 -2.58
N PHE A 195 -15.75 6.33 -1.70
CA PHE A 195 -16.43 5.11 -2.12
C PHE A 195 -17.75 5.41 -2.84
N GLU A 196 -18.58 6.25 -2.24
CA GLU A 196 -19.87 6.65 -2.79
C GLU A 196 -19.71 7.37 -4.14
N PHE A 197 -18.88 8.41 -4.18
CA PHE A 197 -18.63 9.19 -5.40
C PHE A 197 -18.11 8.31 -6.54
N CYS A 198 -17.10 7.49 -6.29
CA CYS A 198 -16.52 6.64 -7.33
C CYS A 198 -17.49 5.58 -7.82
N SER A 199 -18.36 5.04 -6.96
CA SER A 199 -19.35 4.05 -7.39
C SER A 199 -20.31 4.60 -8.46
N GLN A 200 -20.56 5.90 -8.45
CA GLN A 200 -21.47 6.60 -9.35
C GLN A 200 -20.73 7.19 -10.55
N GLU A 201 -19.62 7.90 -10.31
CA GLU A 201 -18.97 8.74 -11.31
C GLU A 201 -17.76 8.05 -11.99
N VAL A 202 -17.02 7.20 -11.26
CA VAL A 202 -15.78 6.56 -11.74
C VAL A 202 -15.77 5.07 -11.42
N PRO A 203 -16.72 4.26 -11.94
CA PRO A 203 -17.01 2.90 -11.47
C PRO A 203 -15.89 1.88 -11.68
N LYS A 204 -14.87 2.19 -12.49
CA LYS A 204 -13.70 1.33 -12.70
C LYS A 204 -12.54 1.64 -11.73
N TRP A 205 -12.68 2.66 -10.88
CA TRP A 205 -11.64 3.07 -9.93
C TRP A 205 -11.65 2.18 -8.68
N ASN A 206 -10.48 1.71 -8.25
CA ASN A 206 -10.32 1.06 -6.96
C ASN A 206 -10.18 2.15 -5.89
N THR A 207 -11.15 2.21 -5.01
CA THR A 207 -11.36 3.33 -4.08
C THR A 207 -10.50 3.29 -2.83
N ILE A 208 -9.86 2.14 -2.57
CA ILE A 208 -8.93 1.94 -1.47
C ILE A 208 -7.96 0.80 -1.78
N SER A 209 -6.76 0.88 -1.21
CA SER A 209 -5.82 -0.23 -1.12
C SER A 209 -5.41 -0.39 0.34
N ILE A 210 -6.12 -1.28 1.07
CA ILE A 210 -5.97 -1.51 2.50
C ILE A 210 -4.62 -2.14 2.76
N SER A 211 -3.77 -1.46 3.55
CA SER A 211 -2.33 -1.72 3.57
C SER A 211 -1.85 -2.35 4.87
N GLY A 212 -1.47 -3.62 4.79
CA GLY A 212 -0.64 -4.30 5.78
C GLY A 212 0.85 -4.01 5.63
N TYR A 213 1.29 -3.62 4.42
CA TYR A 213 2.69 -3.39 4.12
C TYR A 213 3.38 -2.49 5.15
N HIS A 214 2.81 -1.31 5.42
CA HIS A 214 3.41 -0.35 6.36
C HIS A 214 3.37 -0.84 7.81
N ILE A 215 2.33 -1.59 8.19
CA ILE A 215 2.23 -2.24 9.50
C ILE A 215 3.38 -3.24 9.67
N ARG A 216 3.68 -4.03 8.62
CA ARG A 216 4.78 -4.99 8.62
C ARG A 216 6.15 -4.30 8.64
N GLU A 217 6.33 -3.24 7.86
CA GLU A 217 7.55 -2.43 7.83
C GLU A 217 7.83 -1.75 9.18
N ALA A 218 6.79 -1.40 9.95
CA ALA A 218 6.93 -0.90 11.31
C ALA A 218 7.33 -1.96 12.34
N GLY A 219 7.46 -3.24 11.94
CA GLY A 219 7.99 -4.32 12.76
C GLY A 219 6.97 -5.32 13.29
N SER A 220 5.72 -5.28 12.84
CA SER A 220 4.72 -6.29 13.20
C SER A 220 5.11 -7.69 12.71
N THR A 221 4.53 -8.72 13.29
CA THR A 221 4.61 -10.09 12.77
C THR A 221 3.71 -10.27 11.54
N ALA A 222 3.86 -11.37 10.80
CA ALA A 222 2.99 -11.70 9.67
C ALA A 222 1.52 -11.89 10.11
N VAL A 223 1.29 -12.46 11.28
CA VAL A 223 -0.06 -12.62 11.86
C VAL A 223 -0.67 -11.27 12.22
N GLN A 224 0.09 -10.38 12.85
CA GLN A 224 -0.38 -9.03 13.18
C GLN A 224 -0.67 -8.19 11.92
N GLU A 225 0.22 -8.26 10.92
CA GLU A 225 -0.02 -7.64 9.61
C GLU A 225 -1.37 -8.07 9.04
N LEU A 226 -1.60 -9.39 8.98
CA LEU A 226 -2.85 -9.96 8.47
C LEU A 226 -4.06 -9.50 9.28
N ALA A 227 -4.00 -9.65 10.60
CA ALA A 227 -5.12 -9.35 11.50
C ALA A 227 -5.50 -7.87 11.47
N PHE A 228 -4.52 -6.97 11.59
CA PHE A 228 -4.79 -5.52 11.63
C PHE A 228 -5.27 -5.00 10.29
N THR A 229 -4.71 -5.53 9.18
CA THR A 229 -5.19 -5.19 7.83
C THR A 229 -6.64 -5.60 7.61
N LEU A 230 -7.02 -6.82 8.01
CA LEU A 230 -8.39 -7.29 7.84
C LEU A 230 -9.36 -6.63 8.82
N ALA A 231 -8.94 -6.32 10.05
CA ALA A 231 -9.74 -5.53 10.99
C ALA A 231 -10.00 -4.12 10.46
N ASN A 232 -8.99 -3.45 9.89
CA ASN A 232 -9.16 -2.17 9.21
C ASN A 232 -10.11 -2.29 8.01
N GLY A 233 -9.95 -3.34 7.22
CA GLY A 233 -10.85 -3.66 6.10
C GLY A 233 -12.30 -3.82 6.55
N LYS A 234 -12.53 -4.54 7.65
CA LYS A 234 -13.84 -4.71 8.27
C LYS A 234 -14.44 -3.37 8.72
N ALA A 235 -13.63 -2.50 9.34
CA ALA A 235 -14.06 -1.17 9.75
C ALA A 235 -14.48 -0.30 8.55
N TYR A 236 -13.77 -0.35 7.43
CA TYR A 236 -14.16 0.34 6.20
C TYR A 236 -15.46 -0.22 5.60
N LEU A 237 -15.64 -1.55 5.59
CA LEU A 237 -16.91 -2.16 5.15
C LEU A 237 -18.07 -1.68 6.01
N GLN A 238 -17.92 -1.72 7.32
CA GLN A 238 -18.97 -1.30 8.27
C GLN A 238 -19.32 0.18 8.13
N ALA A 239 -18.33 1.05 7.96
CA ALA A 239 -18.56 2.48 7.73
C ALA A 239 -19.31 2.74 6.41
N ALA A 240 -18.97 2.05 5.35
CA ALA A 240 -19.66 2.15 4.06
C ALA A 240 -21.11 1.62 4.13
N LEU A 241 -21.33 0.49 4.82
CA LEU A 241 -22.66 -0.05 5.06
C LEU A 241 -23.53 0.88 5.91
N ALA A 242 -22.97 1.49 6.97
CA ALA A 242 -23.66 2.48 7.79
C ALA A 242 -24.08 3.73 6.99
N LYS A 243 -23.36 4.06 5.93
CA LYS A 243 -23.70 5.11 4.97
C LYS A 243 -24.77 4.69 3.95
N GLY A 244 -25.20 3.41 3.98
CA GLY A 244 -26.22 2.86 3.06
C GLY A 244 -25.68 2.38 1.71
N LEU A 245 -24.36 2.20 1.56
CA LEU A 245 -23.78 1.71 0.31
C LEU A 245 -23.97 0.18 0.18
N ASP A 246 -24.19 -0.29 -1.06
CA ASP A 246 -24.33 -1.71 -1.35
C ASP A 246 -22.97 -2.42 -1.39
N ILE A 247 -22.76 -3.36 -0.46
CA ILE A 247 -21.51 -4.14 -0.36
C ILE A 247 -21.19 -4.91 -1.65
N ASN A 248 -22.21 -5.38 -2.39
CA ASN A 248 -22.00 -6.09 -3.66
C ASN A 248 -21.53 -5.17 -4.79
N ILE A 249 -21.57 -3.85 -4.59
CA ILE A 249 -21.06 -2.86 -5.55
C ILE A 249 -19.68 -2.37 -5.10
N PHE A 250 -19.59 -1.71 -3.93
CA PHE A 250 -18.36 -1.05 -3.52
C PHE A 250 -17.25 -2.04 -3.14
N ALA A 251 -17.55 -3.20 -2.53
CA ALA A 251 -16.51 -4.13 -2.11
C ALA A 251 -15.74 -4.76 -3.29
N LYS A 252 -16.31 -4.80 -4.49
CA LYS A 252 -15.60 -5.18 -5.71
C LYS A 252 -14.44 -4.24 -6.06
N ARG A 253 -14.42 -3.04 -5.50
CA ARG A 253 -13.41 -2.00 -5.75
C ARG A 253 -12.42 -1.83 -4.60
N LEU A 254 -12.55 -2.63 -3.56
CA LEU A 254 -11.54 -2.71 -2.51
C LEU A 254 -10.38 -3.58 -3.00
N SER A 255 -9.19 -3.14 -2.70
CA SER A 255 -7.95 -3.88 -2.91
C SER A 255 -7.10 -3.85 -1.64
N PHE A 256 -6.07 -4.68 -1.61
CA PHE A 256 -5.17 -4.80 -0.46
C PHE A 256 -3.72 -4.60 -0.89
N PHE A 257 -2.89 -4.29 0.07
CA PHE A 257 -1.46 -4.15 -0.11
C PHE A 257 -0.73 -4.82 1.04
N PHE A 258 -0.03 -5.91 0.76
CA PHE A 258 0.73 -6.68 1.75
C PHE A 258 2.23 -6.61 1.52
N ASN A 259 2.96 -6.79 2.61
CA ASN A 259 4.39 -7.05 2.60
C ASN A 259 4.65 -8.53 2.22
N CYS A 260 5.82 -8.82 1.68
CA CYS A 260 6.36 -10.17 1.64
C CYS A 260 7.76 -10.19 2.24
N HIS A 261 7.90 -10.79 3.42
CA HIS A 261 9.10 -10.82 4.24
C HIS A 261 9.93 -12.08 4.01
N ASN A 262 10.99 -12.32 4.79
CA ASN A 262 11.96 -13.40 4.59
C ASN A 262 11.47 -14.80 5.00
N ASN A 263 10.43 -14.94 5.84
CA ASN A 263 9.96 -16.28 6.24
C ASN A 263 9.05 -16.87 5.16
N PHE A 264 9.67 -17.54 4.20
CA PHE A 264 9.09 -17.96 2.94
C PHE A 264 7.72 -18.66 3.06
N PHE A 265 7.63 -19.70 3.90
CA PHE A 265 6.39 -20.46 4.04
C PHE A 265 5.32 -19.75 4.87
N GLU A 266 5.71 -18.94 5.86
CA GLU A 266 4.79 -18.12 6.63
C GLU A 266 4.13 -17.05 5.75
N GLU A 267 4.88 -16.44 4.84
CA GLU A 267 4.32 -15.45 3.90
C GLU A 267 3.32 -16.10 2.94
N ILE A 268 3.62 -17.28 2.40
CA ILE A 268 2.68 -18.02 1.55
C ILE A 268 1.40 -18.38 2.32
N ALA A 269 1.54 -18.89 3.53
CA ALA A 269 0.42 -19.23 4.41
C ALA A 269 -0.43 -18.00 4.76
N LYS A 270 0.21 -16.86 5.03
CA LYS A 270 -0.46 -15.57 5.27
C LYS A 270 -1.37 -15.17 4.12
N PHE A 271 -0.90 -15.24 2.87
CA PHE A 271 -1.72 -14.87 1.71
C PHE A 271 -2.88 -15.84 1.47
N ARG A 272 -2.70 -17.12 1.73
CA ARG A 272 -3.75 -18.14 1.67
C ARG A 272 -4.82 -17.87 2.74
N ALA A 273 -4.40 -17.64 3.99
CA ALA A 273 -5.27 -17.29 5.10
C ALA A 273 -6.01 -15.96 4.85
N ALA A 274 -5.31 -14.95 4.32
CA ALA A 274 -5.91 -13.64 4.02
C ALA A 274 -7.12 -13.74 3.09
N ARG A 275 -7.03 -14.52 2.00
CA ARG A 275 -8.16 -14.71 1.08
C ARG A 275 -9.34 -15.40 1.76
N ARG A 276 -9.07 -16.45 2.52
CA ARG A 276 -10.12 -17.22 3.22
C ARG A 276 -10.82 -16.36 4.27
N MET A 277 -10.08 -15.69 5.12
CA MET A 277 -10.61 -14.81 6.15
C MET A 277 -11.44 -13.65 5.56
N TRP A 278 -10.95 -12.99 4.52
CA TRP A 278 -11.68 -11.89 3.87
C TRP A 278 -12.98 -12.35 3.26
N ALA A 279 -13.00 -13.52 2.63
CA ALA A 279 -14.22 -14.10 2.08
C ALA A 279 -15.28 -14.35 3.15
N HIS A 280 -14.87 -14.81 4.34
CA HIS A 280 -15.78 -14.98 5.48
C HIS A 280 -16.26 -13.64 6.03
N ILE A 281 -15.36 -12.67 6.27
CA ILE A 281 -15.70 -11.32 6.77
C ILE A 281 -16.75 -10.65 5.85
N THR A 282 -16.52 -10.65 4.55
CA THR A 282 -17.43 -9.99 3.61
C THR A 282 -18.78 -10.71 3.53
N LYS A 283 -18.78 -12.06 3.56
CA LYS A 283 -20.00 -12.87 3.58
C LYS A 283 -20.83 -12.62 4.83
N GLU A 284 -20.22 -12.55 6.01
CA GLU A 284 -20.88 -12.22 7.28
C GLU A 284 -21.50 -10.83 7.27
N LEU A 285 -20.87 -9.87 6.57
CA LEU A 285 -21.40 -8.52 6.37
C LEU A 285 -22.42 -8.41 5.22
N GLY A 286 -22.85 -9.53 4.64
CA GLY A 286 -23.95 -9.59 3.68
C GLY A 286 -23.54 -9.62 2.21
N ALA A 287 -22.26 -9.77 1.87
CA ALA A 287 -21.84 -9.92 0.48
C ALA A 287 -22.30 -11.26 -0.10
N THR A 288 -23.08 -11.21 -1.18
CA THR A 288 -23.57 -12.38 -1.92
C THR A 288 -22.88 -12.58 -3.26
N ASP A 289 -22.33 -11.51 -3.82
CA ASP A 289 -21.57 -11.55 -5.08
C ASP A 289 -20.12 -12.03 -4.82
N SER A 290 -19.69 -13.04 -5.58
CA SER A 290 -18.36 -13.61 -5.42
C SER A 290 -17.21 -12.59 -5.66
N GLY A 291 -17.45 -11.58 -6.50
CA GLY A 291 -16.48 -10.50 -6.76
C GLY A 291 -16.25 -9.61 -5.55
N ALA A 292 -17.31 -9.40 -4.72
CA ALA A 292 -17.23 -8.66 -3.46
C ALA A 292 -16.51 -9.43 -2.35
N GLN A 293 -16.48 -10.76 -2.45
CA GLN A 293 -15.84 -11.65 -1.48
C GLN A 293 -14.36 -11.92 -1.77
N LYS A 294 -13.87 -11.55 -2.96
CA LYS A 294 -12.49 -11.81 -3.38
C LYS A 294 -11.52 -10.78 -2.82
N LEU A 295 -10.47 -11.24 -2.14
CA LEU A 295 -9.35 -10.41 -1.73
C LEU A 295 -8.35 -10.29 -2.87
N ARG A 296 -8.31 -9.12 -3.52
CA ARG A 296 -7.31 -8.78 -4.54
C ARG A 296 -6.22 -7.95 -3.90
N PHE A 297 -4.97 -8.32 -4.09
CA PHE A 297 -3.89 -7.63 -3.43
C PHE A 297 -2.67 -7.38 -4.30
N HIS A 298 -2.01 -6.29 -4.01
CA HIS A 298 -0.65 -5.96 -4.39
C HIS A 298 0.31 -6.47 -3.32
N THR A 299 1.50 -6.88 -3.71
CA THR A 299 2.57 -7.22 -2.79
C THR A 299 3.81 -6.38 -3.11
N GLN A 300 4.48 -5.92 -2.07
CA GLN A 300 5.84 -5.41 -2.15
C GLN A 300 6.75 -6.27 -1.29
N THR A 301 7.94 -6.55 -1.78
CA THR A 301 8.99 -7.21 -0.99
C THR A 301 9.39 -6.36 0.21
N GLY A 302 9.74 -6.96 1.34
CA GLY A 302 9.98 -6.26 2.60
C GLY A 302 11.22 -5.38 2.56
N GLY A 303 11.04 -4.05 2.56
CA GLY A 303 12.12 -3.08 2.60
C GLY A 303 12.94 -3.17 3.89
N SER A 304 12.27 -3.31 5.03
CA SER A 304 12.88 -3.46 6.36
C SER A 304 13.82 -4.68 6.50
N THR A 305 13.76 -5.63 5.57
CA THR A 305 14.64 -6.81 5.56
C THR A 305 15.97 -6.57 4.87
N LEU A 306 16.08 -5.49 4.10
CA LEU A 306 17.24 -5.18 3.29
C LEU A 306 18.29 -4.45 4.12
N THR A 307 19.56 -4.76 3.87
CA THR A 307 20.66 -4.27 4.68
C THR A 307 21.60 -3.41 3.86
N ALA A 308 22.17 -2.37 4.51
CA ALA A 308 23.23 -1.58 3.94
C ALA A 308 24.54 -2.39 3.80
N GLN A 309 24.75 -3.33 4.72
CA GLN A 309 25.88 -4.25 4.70
C GLN A 309 25.70 -5.31 3.61
N GLN A 310 26.72 -5.52 2.81
CA GLN A 310 26.75 -6.51 1.71
C GLN A 310 25.51 -6.38 0.81
N PRO A 311 25.25 -5.20 0.19
CA PRO A 311 23.96 -4.87 -0.44
C PRO A 311 23.60 -5.83 -1.59
N LEU A 312 24.55 -6.48 -2.24
CA LEU A 312 24.28 -7.46 -3.29
C LEU A 312 23.54 -8.72 -2.77
N ASN A 313 23.66 -9.05 -1.48
CA ASN A 313 22.87 -10.12 -0.86
C ASN A 313 21.36 -9.79 -0.88
N ASN A 314 20.99 -8.53 -0.97
CA ASN A 314 19.60 -8.11 -1.08
C ASN A 314 18.92 -8.60 -2.36
N VAL A 315 19.67 -8.82 -3.45
CA VAL A 315 19.12 -9.43 -4.69
C VAL A 315 18.54 -10.82 -4.39
N VAL A 316 19.23 -11.61 -3.56
CA VAL A 316 18.78 -12.95 -3.16
C VAL A 316 17.56 -12.86 -2.24
N ARG A 317 17.57 -11.94 -1.26
CA ARG A 317 16.43 -11.71 -0.35
C ARG A 317 15.19 -11.34 -1.12
N VAL A 318 15.29 -10.35 -2.00
CA VAL A 318 14.18 -9.89 -2.86
C VAL A 318 13.69 -11.01 -3.79
N GLY A 319 14.59 -11.83 -4.34
CA GLY A 319 14.22 -12.98 -5.18
C GLY A 319 13.35 -14.00 -4.44
N GLN A 320 13.74 -14.35 -3.21
CA GLN A 320 12.98 -15.28 -2.36
C GLN A 320 11.61 -14.71 -1.94
N GLN A 321 11.57 -13.44 -1.54
CA GLN A 321 10.34 -12.75 -1.18
C GLN A 321 9.38 -12.64 -2.37
N ALA A 322 9.89 -12.28 -3.55
CA ALA A 322 9.10 -12.21 -4.77
C ALA A 322 8.51 -13.58 -5.14
N LEU A 323 9.29 -14.64 -5.02
CA LEU A 323 8.82 -16.00 -5.26
C LEU A 323 7.73 -16.41 -4.25
N ALA A 324 7.89 -16.07 -2.96
CA ALA A 324 6.87 -16.33 -1.94
C ALA A 324 5.57 -15.56 -2.25
N ALA A 325 5.65 -14.30 -2.68
CA ALA A 325 4.48 -13.51 -3.08
C ALA A 325 3.74 -14.13 -4.28
N VAL A 326 4.47 -14.63 -5.26
CA VAL A 326 3.90 -15.31 -6.44
C VAL A 326 3.25 -16.63 -6.05
N LEU A 327 3.93 -17.48 -5.28
CA LEU A 327 3.35 -18.73 -4.75
C LEU A 327 2.16 -18.44 -3.82
N GLY A 328 2.14 -17.29 -3.17
CA GLY A 328 1.04 -16.78 -2.37
C GLY A 328 -0.14 -16.25 -3.19
N GLY A 329 0.00 -16.07 -4.50
CA GLY A 329 -1.10 -15.72 -5.42
C GLY A 329 -1.40 -14.21 -5.53
N THR A 330 -0.38 -13.35 -5.49
CA THR A 330 -0.51 -11.88 -5.65
C THR A 330 -1.01 -11.48 -7.06
N GLN A 331 -1.78 -10.38 -7.18
CA GLN A 331 -2.24 -9.86 -8.48
C GLN A 331 -1.32 -8.80 -9.07
N SER A 332 -0.52 -8.15 -8.24
CA SER A 332 0.56 -7.26 -8.70
C SER A 332 1.71 -7.29 -7.71
N LEU A 333 2.92 -7.05 -8.19
CA LEU A 333 4.14 -7.17 -7.41
C LEU A 333 5.07 -5.99 -7.69
N HIS A 334 5.64 -5.44 -6.62
CA HIS A 334 6.80 -4.56 -6.64
C HIS A 334 7.96 -5.26 -5.94
N THR A 335 9.12 -5.24 -6.56
CA THR A 335 10.38 -5.72 -6.00
C THR A 335 11.30 -4.54 -5.69
N ASN A 336 11.80 -4.47 -4.45
CA ASN A 336 12.71 -3.41 -4.04
C ASN A 336 14.08 -3.54 -4.72
N GLY A 337 14.76 -2.43 -4.93
CA GLY A 337 16.15 -2.41 -5.36
C GLY A 337 17.08 -2.98 -4.29
N TYR A 338 18.19 -3.56 -4.68
CA TYR A 338 19.18 -4.07 -3.73
C TYR A 338 19.85 -2.96 -2.90
N ASP A 339 19.75 -1.71 -3.36
CA ASP A 339 20.27 -0.49 -2.75
C ASP A 339 19.24 0.26 -1.88
N GLU A 340 18.07 -0.31 -1.65
CA GLU A 340 16.95 0.27 -0.88
C GLU A 340 17.37 0.79 0.51
N ALA A 341 18.28 0.08 1.18
CA ALA A 341 18.78 0.48 2.50
C ALA A 341 19.84 1.62 2.43
N LEU A 342 20.27 2.02 1.24
CA LEU A 342 21.30 3.03 1.04
C LEU A 342 20.71 4.36 0.56
N SER A 343 19.78 4.31 -0.41
CA SER A 343 19.25 5.51 -1.07
C SER A 343 18.02 5.18 -1.94
N LEU A 344 17.52 6.17 -2.67
CA LEU A 344 16.58 5.93 -3.78
C LEU A 344 17.23 4.98 -4.82
N PRO A 345 16.46 4.07 -5.44
CA PRO A 345 16.98 3.05 -6.33
C PRO A 345 17.73 3.64 -7.53
N THR A 346 18.96 3.13 -7.76
CA THR A 346 19.67 3.39 -9.00
C THR A 346 19.00 2.73 -10.21
N GLU A 347 19.29 3.17 -11.42
CA GLU A 347 18.75 2.53 -12.64
C GLU A 347 19.15 1.04 -12.72
N ALA A 348 20.37 0.71 -12.31
CA ALA A 348 20.87 -0.67 -12.28
C ALA A 348 20.06 -1.53 -11.28
N ALA A 349 19.81 -1.03 -10.08
CA ALA A 349 19.03 -1.72 -9.06
C ALA A 349 17.58 -1.90 -9.49
N ALA A 350 16.94 -0.87 -10.03
CA ALA A 350 15.58 -0.93 -10.54
C ALA A 350 15.43 -1.94 -11.69
N LYS A 351 16.44 -2.02 -12.59
CA LYS A 351 16.48 -3.00 -13.67
C LYS A 351 16.58 -4.43 -13.14
N ILE A 352 17.46 -4.69 -12.16
CA ILE A 352 17.61 -6.02 -11.55
C ILE A 352 16.33 -6.40 -10.82
N ALA A 353 15.72 -5.49 -10.08
CA ALA A 353 14.45 -5.71 -9.40
C ALA A 353 13.35 -6.14 -10.37
N LEU A 354 13.22 -5.47 -11.53
CA LEU A 354 12.26 -5.87 -12.57
C LEU A 354 12.62 -7.23 -13.19
N ARG A 355 13.91 -7.48 -13.49
CA ARG A 355 14.37 -8.77 -14.04
C ARG A 355 14.07 -9.92 -13.08
N THR A 356 14.17 -9.72 -11.77
CA THR A 356 13.79 -10.72 -10.76
C THR A 356 12.36 -11.22 -10.99
N GLN A 357 11.39 -10.32 -11.18
CA GLN A 357 10.02 -10.70 -11.48
C GLN A 357 9.88 -11.45 -12.82
N GLN A 358 10.60 -11.00 -13.85
CA GLN A 358 10.56 -11.62 -15.18
C GLN A 358 11.17 -13.02 -15.18
N ILE A 359 12.28 -13.24 -14.47
CA ILE A 359 12.89 -14.57 -14.29
C ILE A 359 11.89 -15.52 -13.62
N ILE A 360 11.25 -15.07 -12.53
CA ILE A 360 10.23 -15.86 -11.83
C ILE A 360 9.07 -16.20 -12.77
N ALA A 361 8.61 -15.24 -13.60
CA ALA A 361 7.47 -15.43 -14.48
C ALA A 361 7.76 -16.38 -15.65
N PHE A 362 8.94 -16.32 -16.25
CA PHE A 362 9.23 -16.94 -17.53
C PHE A 362 10.21 -18.11 -17.49
N GLU A 363 11.02 -18.25 -16.43
CA GLU A 363 12.07 -19.27 -16.37
C GLU A 363 11.80 -20.33 -15.28
N SER A 364 10.94 -20.05 -14.28
CA SER A 364 10.78 -20.91 -13.11
C SER A 364 9.70 -22.00 -13.23
N GLY A 365 8.77 -21.87 -14.18
CA GLY A 365 7.58 -22.74 -14.31
C GLY A 365 6.52 -22.53 -13.23
N VAL A 366 6.68 -21.55 -12.33
CA VAL A 366 5.73 -21.28 -11.22
C VAL A 366 4.34 -20.83 -11.71
N THR A 367 4.24 -20.37 -12.95
CA THR A 367 2.99 -19.97 -13.60
C THR A 367 2.22 -21.12 -14.28
N ASP A 368 2.79 -22.32 -14.34
CA ASP A 368 2.25 -23.43 -15.13
C ASP A 368 1.07 -24.12 -14.44
N THR A 369 0.92 -23.96 -13.13
CA THR A 369 -0.20 -24.52 -12.36
C THR A 369 -0.68 -23.55 -11.29
N VAL A 370 -1.90 -23.77 -10.80
CA VAL A 370 -2.50 -22.96 -9.74
C VAL A 370 -2.20 -23.59 -8.38
N ASP A 371 -1.74 -22.76 -7.43
CA ASP A 371 -1.48 -23.16 -6.05
C ASP A 371 -0.63 -24.45 -5.93
N PRO A 372 0.61 -24.46 -6.46
CA PRO A 372 1.43 -25.66 -6.56
C PRO A 372 1.81 -26.26 -5.20
N LEU A 373 1.65 -25.52 -4.11
CA LEU A 373 1.91 -25.97 -2.74
C LEU A 373 0.67 -26.53 -2.04
N ALA A 374 -0.50 -26.54 -2.70
CA ALA A 374 -1.70 -27.16 -2.16
C ALA A 374 -1.47 -28.64 -1.86
N GLY A 375 -1.95 -29.09 -0.72
CA GLY A 375 -1.76 -30.46 -0.24
C GLY A 375 -0.41 -30.70 0.47
N SER A 376 0.48 -29.70 0.52
CA SER A 376 1.63 -29.75 1.43
C SER A 376 1.14 -29.75 2.87
N TYR A 377 1.45 -30.81 3.61
CA TYR A 377 1.03 -30.91 5.02
C TYR A 377 1.46 -29.72 5.86
N PHE A 378 2.65 -29.22 5.63
CA PHE A 378 3.17 -28.06 6.34
C PHE A 378 2.44 -26.76 5.95
N VAL A 379 2.29 -26.48 4.66
CA VAL A 379 1.67 -25.23 4.19
C VAL A 379 0.19 -25.17 4.58
N GLU A 380 -0.53 -26.28 4.48
CA GLU A 380 -1.94 -26.33 4.89
C GLU A 380 -2.09 -26.12 6.41
N SER A 381 -1.29 -26.83 7.23
CA SER A 381 -1.28 -26.62 8.68
C SER A 381 -0.93 -25.19 9.07
N LEU A 382 0.13 -24.64 8.46
CA LEU A 382 0.58 -23.28 8.75
C LEU A 382 -0.46 -22.23 8.33
N THR A 383 -1.17 -22.47 7.23
CA THR A 383 -2.30 -21.62 6.81
C THR A 383 -3.40 -21.57 7.88
N ASP A 384 -3.79 -22.73 8.42
CA ASP A 384 -4.79 -22.82 9.47
C ASP A 384 -4.30 -22.18 10.79
N GLU A 385 -3.04 -22.34 11.13
CA GLU A 385 -2.45 -21.77 12.35
C GLU A 385 -2.30 -20.25 12.27
N VAL A 386 -1.88 -19.71 11.12
CA VAL A 386 -1.82 -18.26 10.86
C VAL A 386 -3.21 -17.66 10.93
N GLU A 387 -4.20 -18.30 10.29
CA GLU A 387 -5.59 -17.85 10.35
C GLU A 387 -6.14 -17.82 11.78
N ALA A 388 -5.98 -18.93 12.52
CA ALA A 388 -6.46 -19.02 13.90
C ALA A 388 -5.81 -17.98 14.82
N ALA A 389 -4.52 -17.69 14.62
CA ALA A 389 -3.82 -16.67 15.37
C ALA A 389 -4.28 -15.25 15.01
N ALA A 390 -4.55 -14.99 13.72
CA ALA A 390 -5.05 -13.70 13.25
C ALA A 390 -6.49 -13.42 13.73
N TRP A 391 -7.36 -14.42 13.77
CA TRP A 391 -8.71 -14.28 14.31
C TRP A 391 -8.72 -13.84 15.76
N LYS A 392 -7.82 -14.30 16.62
CA LYS A 392 -7.70 -13.87 18.02
C LYS A 392 -7.45 -12.36 18.14
N TYR A 393 -6.60 -11.80 17.28
CA TYR A 393 -6.39 -10.36 17.23
C TYR A 393 -7.65 -9.62 16.77
N ILE A 394 -8.32 -10.11 15.74
CA ILE A 394 -9.56 -9.50 15.22
C ILE A 394 -10.66 -9.53 16.31
N GLU A 395 -10.85 -10.65 17.02
CA GLU A 395 -11.79 -10.79 18.12
C GLU A 395 -11.48 -9.81 19.27
N THR A 396 -10.21 -9.61 19.60
CA THR A 396 -9.78 -8.62 20.59
C THR A 396 -10.14 -7.20 20.14
N ILE A 397 -9.86 -6.86 18.89
CA ILE A 397 -10.18 -5.55 18.31
C ILE A 397 -11.70 -5.33 18.27
N ASP A 398 -12.47 -6.35 17.89
CA ASP A 398 -13.94 -6.29 17.90
C ASP A 398 -14.49 -6.05 19.31
N ALA A 399 -13.94 -6.73 20.33
CA ALA A 399 -14.31 -6.52 21.73
C ALA A 399 -13.99 -5.10 22.24
N MET A 400 -13.00 -4.42 21.66
CA MET A 400 -12.68 -3.01 21.93
C MET A 400 -13.63 -2.04 21.19
N GLY A 401 -14.53 -2.53 20.34
CA GLY A 401 -15.43 -1.72 19.51
C GLY A 401 -14.92 -1.42 18.11
N GLY A 402 -13.94 -2.18 17.63
CA GLY A 402 -13.39 -2.11 16.27
C GLY A 402 -12.07 -1.36 16.14
N SER A 403 -11.54 -1.32 14.91
CA SER A 403 -10.20 -0.78 14.63
C SER A 403 -10.01 0.67 15.08
N VAL A 404 -11.01 1.54 14.92
CA VAL A 404 -10.88 2.95 15.32
C VAL A 404 -10.60 3.05 16.82
N ASN A 405 -11.38 2.36 17.65
CA ASN A 405 -11.18 2.36 19.10
C ASN A 405 -9.84 1.69 19.50
N ALA A 406 -9.46 0.62 18.82
CA ALA A 406 -8.17 -0.04 19.07
C ALA A 406 -6.97 0.86 18.73
N ILE A 407 -7.10 1.70 17.69
CA ILE A 407 -6.09 2.71 17.33
C ILE A 407 -6.07 3.86 18.35
N GLU A 408 -7.23 4.42 18.69
CA GLU A 408 -7.33 5.54 19.65
C GLU A 408 -6.87 5.14 21.05
N SER A 409 -7.01 3.87 21.45
CA SER A 409 -6.48 3.34 22.70
C SER A 409 -4.98 3.03 22.65
N GLY A 410 -4.33 3.11 21.49
CA GLY A 410 -2.92 2.76 21.29
C GLY A 410 -2.63 1.26 21.24
N TYR A 411 -3.66 0.40 21.22
CA TYR A 411 -3.47 -1.06 21.25
C TYR A 411 -2.69 -1.57 20.05
N MET A 412 -3.06 -1.17 18.82
CA MET A 412 -2.35 -1.64 17.62
C MET A 412 -0.90 -1.17 17.60
N GLN A 413 -0.66 0.09 17.96
CA GLN A 413 0.69 0.67 18.02
C GLN A 413 1.56 -0.06 19.04
N GLN A 414 1.01 -0.38 20.22
CA GLN A 414 1.73 -1.12 21.26
C GLN A 414 2.11 -2.52 20.81
N GLU A 415 1.18 -3.26 20.21
CA GLU A 415 1.42 -4.63 19.68
C GLU A 415 2.50 -4.64 18.60
N ILE A 416 2.50 -3.64 17.69
CA ILE A 416 3.53 -3.48 16.67
C ILE A 416 4.89 -3.16 17.32
N GLY A 417 4.91 -2.22 18.26
CA GLY A 417 6.13 -1.83 18.98
C GLY A 417 6.75 -2.98 19.78
N ASP A 418 5.93 -3.77 20.46
CA ASP A 418 6.38 -4.93 21.21
C ASP A 418 6.95 -6.03 20.31
N ALA A 419 6.38 -6.22 19.13
CA ALA A 419 6.88 -7.16 18.13
C ALA A 419 8.24 -6.70 17.56
N ALA A 420 8.35 -5.41 17.20
CA ALA A 420 9.59 -4.81 16.72
C ALA A 420 10.71 -4.89 17.76
N TYR A 421 10.39 -4.62 19.01
CA TYR A 421 11.36 -4.71 20.12
C TYR A 421 11.86 -6.15 20.33
N ARG A 422 10.95 -7.14 20.32
CA ARG A 422 11.34 -8.57 20.40
C ARG A 422 12.24 -8.99 19.25
N TYR A 423 11.92 -8.57 18.04
CA TYR A 423 12.75 -8.84 16.86
C TYR A 423 14.16 -8.28 17.01
N GLN A 424 14.29 -7.04 17.53
CA GLN A 424 15.59 -6.41 17.77
C GLN A 424 16.39 -7.17 18.84
N LEU A 425 15.75 -7.58 19.93
CA LEU A 425 16.40 -8.38 20.96
C LEU A 425 16.92 -9.73 20.44
N GLU A 426 16.12 -10.43 19.61
CA GLU A 426 16.54 -11.68 18.99
C GLU A 426 17.78 -11.51 18.09
N LEU A 427 17.91 -10.37 17.40
CA LEU A 427 19.09 -10.05 16.60
C LEU A 427 20.33 -9.78 17.48
N GLU A 428 20.17 -9.01 18.57
CA GLU A 428 21.25 -8.66 19.49
C GLU A 428 21.76 -9.88 20.27
N GLN A 429 20.85 -10.78 20.67
CA GLN A 429 21.19 -12.01 21.37
C GLN A 429 21.72 -13.12 20.43
N GLY A 430 21.63 -12.91 19.11
CA GLY A 430 22.04 -13.91 18.13
C GLY A 430 21.06 -15.07 17.94
N ASP A 431 19.86 -14.99 18.52
CA ASP A 431 18.79 -15.96 18.33
C ASP A 431 18.24 -15.91 16.90
N ARG A 432 18.34 -14.75 16.27
CA ARG A 432 18.05 -14.53 14.86
C ARG A 432 19.31 -14.09 14.13
N ILE A 433 19.58 -14.77 13.00
CA ILE A 433 20.74 -14.46 12.15
C ILE A 433 20.31 -13.57 10.98
N LEU A 434 21.01 -12.46 10.79
CA LEU A 434 20.92 -11.60 9.63
C LEU A 434 22.30 -11.51 8.97
N ILE A 435 22.44 -12.16 7.81
CA ILE A 435 23.71 -12.29 7.09
C ILE A 435 24.29 -10.92 6.74
N GLY A 436 25.56 -10.71 7.06
CA GLY A 436 26.26 -9.45 6.85
C GLY A 436 26.09 -8.45 8.00
N VAL A 437 25.14 -8.65 8.92
CA VAL A 437 24.85 -7.74 10.04
C VAL A 437 25.35 -8.31 11.38
N ASN A 438 24.83 -9.45 11.81
CA ASN A 438 25.25 -10.07 13.08
C ASN A 438 25.94 -11.45 12.88
N ALA A 439 26.00 -11.93 11.64
CA ALA A 439 26.78 -13.13 11.25
C ALA A 439 27.36 -12.94 9.85
N PHE A 440 28.49 -13.61 9.57
CA PHE A 440 29.21 -13.53 8.29
C PHE A 440 29.53 -12.10 7.86
N THR A 441 29.93 -11.29 8.84
CA THR A 441 30.30 -9.89 8.65
C THR A 441 31.62 -9.75 7.89
N GLN A 442 31.76 -8.65 7.16
CA GLN A 442 33.02 -8.26 6.49
C GLN A 442 33.33 -6.80 6.85
N GLU A 443 34.61 -6.43 6.88
CA GLU A 443 34.98 -5.02 6.93
C GLU A 443 34.68 -4.40 5.57
N GLU A 444 33.72 -3.50 5.51
CA GLU A 444 33.32 -2.78 4.29
C GLU A 444 33.78 -1.33 4.38
N GLN A 445 34.39 -0.86 3.29
CA GLN A 445 34.53 0.59 3.08
C GLN A 445 33.16 1.11 2.61
N ALA A 446 32.66 2.15 3.26
CA ALA A 446 31.42 2.82 2.85
C ALA A 446 31.59 3.36 1.41
N THR A 447 31.07 2.61 0.43
CA THR A 447 31.04 2.99 -0.97
C THR A 447 29.59 3.15 -1.39
N GLY A 448 29.08 4.37 -1.38
CA GLY A 448 27.76 4.68 -1.92
C GLY A 448 27.65 6.18 -2.20
N GLU A 449 27.46 6.54 -3.45
CA GLU A 449 26.94 7.87 -3.78
C GLU A 449 25.49 7.92 -3.25
N VAL A 450 25.28 8.73 -2.22
CA VAL A 450 23.92 9.00 -1.70
C VAL A 450 23.27 10.00 -2.65
N PHE A 451 22.17 9.61 -3.26
CA PHE A 451 21.34 10.52 -4.05
C PHE A 451 20.82 11.64 -3.12
N ARG A 452 21.19 12.88 -3.42
CA ARG A 452 20.70 14.07 -2.72
C ARG A 452 19.72 14.80 -3.63
N VAL A 453 18.54 15.05 -3.13
CA VAL A 453 17.55 15.92 -3.80
C VAL A 453 18.05 17.37 -3.70
N ASP A 454 18.00 18.10 -4.81
CA ASP A 454 18.42 19.49 -4.89
C ASP A 454 17.38 20.41 -4.23
N ASP A 455 17.81 21.22 -3.25
CA ASP A 455 16.93 22.17 -2.56
C ASP A 455 16.34 23.25 -3.51
N SER A 456 16.88 23.41 -4.72
CA SER A 456 16.33 24.28 -5.76
C SER A 456 14.90 23.89 -6.20
N ILE A 457 14.52 22.62 -6.03
CA ILE A 457 13.18 22.12 -6.36
C ILE A 457 12.10 22.88 -5.60
N ARG A 458 12.31 23.10 -4.29
CA ARG A 458 11.37 23.87 -3.47
C ARG A 458 11.18 25.29 -3.98
N VAL A 459 12.27 25.97 -4.37
CA VAL A 459 12.22 27.35 -4.89
C VAL A 459 11.36 27.41 -6.16
N VAL A 460 11.62 26.52 -7.10
CA VAL A 460 10.85 26.42 -8.36
C VAL A 460 9.38 26.15 -8.08
N GLN A 461 9.08 25.25 -7.14
CA GLN A 461 7.69 24.90 -6.82
C GLN A 461 6.96 26.08 -6.15
N ILE A 462 7.61 26.79 -5.24
CA ILE A 462 7.06 28.02 -4.63
C ILE A 462 6.76 29.09 -5.68
N GLU A 463 7.68 29.32 -6.63
CA GLU A 463 7.48 30.29 -7.71
C GLU A 463 6.25 29.94 -8.57
N LYS A 464 6.07 28.65 -8.92
CA LYS A 464 4.87 28.19 -9.65
C LYS A 464 3.60 28.43 -8.87
N LEU A 465 3.60 28.10 -7.59
CA LEU A 465 2.44 28.31 -6.72
C LEU A 465 2.08 29.78 -6.58
N GLN A 466 3.06 30.66 -6.38
CA GLN A 466 2.85 32.10 -6.30
C GLN A 466 2.28 32.66 -7.60
N LYS A 467 2.81 32.23 -8.75
CA LYS A 467 2.27 32.59 -10.06
C LYS A 467 0.82 32.17 -10.21
N LEU A 468 0.51 30.91 -9.86
CA LEU A 468 -0.87 30.41 -9.89
C LEU A 468 -1.80 31.27 -9.02
N LYS A 469 -1.41 31.53 -7.76
CA LYS A 469 -2.23 32.35 -6.83
C LYS A 469 -2.45 33.79 -7.34
N ALA A 470 -1.50 34.33 -8.12
CA ALA A 470 -1.61 35.64 -8.73
C ALA A 470 -2.51 35.68 -9.99
N GLU A 471 -2.53 34.64 -10.80
CA GLU A 471 -3.20 34.57 -12.09
C GLU A 471 -4.62 33.97 -12.03
N ARG A 472 -4.93 33.18 -11.01
CA ARG A 472 -6.24 32.51 -10.86
C ARG A 472 -7.37 33.47 -10.47
N ASN A 473 -8.61 33.06 -10.70
CA ASN A 473 -9.79 33.82 -10.24
C ASN A 473 -10.03 33.57 -8.74
N THR A 474 -9.51 34.48 -7.90
CA THR A 474 -9.62 34.38 -6.43
C THR A 474 -11.07 34.32 -5.94
N GLN A 475 -12.01 35.06 -6.56
CA GLN A 475 -13.41 35.01 -6.15
C GLN A 475 -14.07 33.66 -6.35
N ASN A 476 -13.69 32.94 -7.41
CA ASN A 476 -14.19 31.57 -7.63
C ASN A 476 -13.60 30.60 -6.61
N VAL A 477 -12.31 30.74 -6.30
CA VAL A 477 -11.64 29.94 -5.25
C VAL A 477 -12.32 30.16 -3.91
N ASP A 478 -12.49 31.42 -3.48
CA ASP A 478 -13.11 31.77 -2.20
C ASP A 478 -14.53 31.18 -2.08
N LYS A 479 -15.33 31.31 -3.15
CA LYS A 479 -16.68 30.71 -3.18
C LYS A 479 -16.66 29.20 -3.01
N ALA A 480 -15.76 28.53 -3.72
CA ALA A 480 -15.63 27.06 -3.64
C ALA A 480 -15.17 26.59 -2.26
N LEU A 481 -14.20 27.29 -1.65
CA LEU A 481 -13.72 26.99 -0.30
C LEU A 481 -14.78 27.26 0.79
N VAL A 482 -15.55 28.32 0.68
CA VAL A 482 -16.69 28.62 1.59
C VAL A 482 -17.75 27.52 1.48
N GLU A 483 -18.08 27.09 0.28
CA GLU A 483 -19.05 26.01 0.09
C GLU A 483 -18.52 24.66 0.60
N LEU A 484 -17.24 24.37 0.41
CA LEU A 484 -16.60 23.20 1.00
C LEU A 484 -16.68 23.23 2.53
N ALA A 485 -16.41 24.36 3.18
CA ALA A 485 -16.54 24.51 4.63
C ALA A 485 -17.97 24.24 5.10
N ARG A 486 -18.98 24.79 4.41
CA ARG A 486 -20.40 24.55 4.71
C ARG A 486 -20.74 23.06 4.70
N VAL A 487 -20.27 22.37 3.66
CA VAL A 487 -20.55 20.93 3.49
C VAL A 487 -19.75 20.10 4.48
N ALA A 488 -18.53 20.51 4.83
CA ALA A 488 -17.70 19.82 5.83
C ALA A 488 -18.38 19.79 7.21
N ALA A 489 -19.06 20.87 7.58
CA ALA A 489 -19.86 20.94 8.80
C ALA A 489 -21.14 20.07 8.77
N GLY A 490 -21.59 19.65 7.57
CA GLY A 490 -22.80 18.85 7.35
C GLY A 490 -22.51 17.35 7.15
N THR A 491 -23.39 16.67 6.40
CA THR A 491 -23.32 15.23 6.11
C THR A 491 -23.27 14.91 4.61
N GLU A 492 -23.30 15.91 3.75
CA GLU A 492 -23.23 15.73 2.30
C GLU A 492 -21.86 15.15 1.89
N ASN A 493 -21.81 14.51 0.72
CA ASN A 493 -20.56 13.98 0.18
C ASN A 493 -19.59 15.11 -0.17
N LEU A 494 -18.38 15.07 0.36
CA LEU A 494 -17.36 16.12 0.22
C LEU A 494 -16.69 16.13 -1.16
N VAL A 495 -16.61 15.00 -1.85
CA VAL A 495 -15.80 14.86 -3.07
C VAL A 495 -16.25 15.82 -4.20
N PRO A 496 -17.55 16.02 -4.48
CA PRO A 496 -17.98 17.00 -5.49
C PRO A 496 -17.52 18.43 -5.20
N TYR A 497 -17.48 18.82 -3.93
CA TYR A 497 -17.09 20.17 -3.48
C TYR A 497 -15.57 20.33 -3.45
N ILE A 498 -14.83 19.29 -3.10
CA ILE A 498 -13.37 19.24 -3.27
C ILE A 498 -13.02 19.35 -4.76
N LEU A 499 -13.72 18.63 -5.64
CA LEU A 499 -13.52 18.71 -7.08
C LEU A 499 -13.79 20.14 -7.61
N ALA A 500 -14.85 20.79 -7.15
CA ALA A 500 -15.15 22.17 -7.54
C ALA A 500 -14.07 23.16 -7.08
N ALA A 501 -13.52 22.98 -5.88
CA ALA A 501 -12.40 23.78 -5.38
C ALA A 501 -11.13 23.55 -6.22
N VAL A 502 -10.81 22.30 -6.54
CA VAL A 502 -9.70 21.91 -7.43
C VAL A 502 -9.87 22.53 -8.83
N GLU A 503 -11.06 22.44 -9.44
CA GLU A 503 -11.34 23.01 -10.76
C GLU A 503 -11.27 24.55 -10.76
N SER A 504 -11.44 25.18 -9.61
CA SER A 504 -11.24 26.62 -9.41
C SER A 504 -9.76 26.99 -9.16
N TYR A 505 -8.85 26.01 -9.16
CA TYR A 505 -7.43 26.16 -8.84
C TYR A 505 -7.14 26.59 -7.38
N ALA A 506 -7.95 26.15 -6.43
CA ALA A 506 -7.53 26.15 -5.04
C ALA A 506 -6.31 25.23 -4.87
N SER A 507 -5.36 25.62 -4.03
CA SER A 507 -4.20 24.76 -3.75
C SER A 507 -4.57 23.60 -2.83
N LEU A 508 -3.68 22.61 -2.77
CA LEU A 508 -3.78 21.47 -1.86
C LEU A 508 -3.93 21.94 -0.41
N GLY A 509 -3.04 22.86 0.01
CA GLY A 509 -3.02 23.43 1.34
C GLY A 509 -4.30 24.19 1.67
N GLU A 510 -4.79 25.02 0.76
CA GLU A 510 -6.04 25.77 0.98
C GLU A 510 -7.25 24.84 1.20
N ILE A 511 -7.36 23.76 0.43
CA ILE A 511 -8.43 22.76 0.61
C ILE A 511 -8.24 22.00 1.92
N ALA A 512 -7.02 21.57 2.23
CA ALA A 512 -6.71 20.86 3.46
C ALA A 512 -6.95 21.72 4.70
N ASP A 513 -6.65 23.01 4.65
CA ASP A 513 -6.85 23.97 5.75
C ASP A 513 -8.33 24.23 6.05
N VAL A 514 -9.18 24.28 5.03
CA VAL A 514 -10.64 24.30 5.23
C VAL A 514 -11.08 23.08 6.03
N LEU A 515 -10.60 21.90 5.65
CA LEU A 515 -10.95 20.66 6.34
C LEU A 515 -10.31 20.57 7.73
N ARG A 516 -9.07 21.08 7.95
CA ARG A 516 -8.43 21.18 9.28
C ARG A 516 -9.26 22.05 10.22
N LYS A 517 -9.75 23.18 9.72
CA LYS A 517 -10.58 24.10 10.51
C LYS A 517 -11.88 23.47 10.97
N GLU A 518 -12.51 22.65 10.14
CA GLU A 518 -13.81 22.03 10.44
C GLU A 518 -13.68 20.72 11.24
N PHE A 519 -12.64 19.94 11.00
CA PHE A 519 -12.46 18.61 11.57
C PHE A 519 -11.50 18.58 12.76
N GLY A 520 -10.63 19.57 12.87
CA GLY A 520 -9.49 19.56 13.77
C GLY A 520 -8.33 18.74 13.23
N GLU A 521 -7.23 18.78 13.94
CA GLU A 521 -6.03 17.94 13.71
C GLU A 521 -5.94 16.84 14.76
N TYR A 522 -5.26 15.73 14.42
CA TYR A 522 -5.09 14.56 15.31
C TYR A 522 -3.67 14.46 15.82
#